data_21d0e0e94cc62ffa16ad9953ad26e31e
#
_entry.id   21d0e0e94cc62ffa16ad9953ad26e31e
#
_cell.length_a   1.000
_cell.length_b   1.000
_cell.length_c   1.000
_cell.angle_alpha   90.00
_cell.angle_beta   90.00
_cell.angle_gamma   90.00
#
_symmetry.space_group_name_H-M   'P 1'
#
loop_
_entity.id
_entity.type
_entity.pdbx_description
1 polymer ?
#
loop_
_entity_poly.entity_id
_entity_poly.type
_entity_poly.pdbx_seq_one_letter_code
_entity_poly.pdbx_strand_id
1 'polypeptide(L)'
;KEVAVYGPRVLALLRRAKRTLTEKYGAELADPTYVEILAEQKDFAVRTFGLPDVPGFLGVCFGRVVTANSPASRSDATNWESVLWHEFCHVVTLQLTRNRMPRWLSEGISVHEEHQADPAWGMALTPTYRQMILKGDLVPVGKLSAAFLAPKTPQHLQFAYLESALVVDFLVERFGREALRGVLLDLREGVEINAALAKRTVPLEKLEQDFAVYARERAERIAPGLDWEKP
;
A
#
# COMPACT_ATOMS: atom_id res chain seq x y z
N LYS A 1 -18.98 -24.79 -3.76
CA LYS A 1 -20.23 -24.01 -3.96
C LYS A 1 -19.97 -22.50 -3.86
N GLU A 2 -19.18 -22.01 -2.91
CA GLU A 2 -18.85 -20.59 -2.74
C GLU A 2 -18.19 -19.96 -3.96
N VAL A 3 -17.19 -20.60 -4.55
CA VAL A 3 -16.45 -20.10 -5.73
C VAL A 3 -17.37 -19.77 -6.90
N ALA A 4 -18.48 -20.52 -7.08
CA ALA A 4 -19.46 -20.24 -8.12
C ALA A 4 -20.18 -18.89 -7.91
N VAL A 5 -20.25 -18.41 -6.67
CA VAL A 5 -20.92 -17.16 -6.32
C VAL A 5 -20.02 -15.95 -6.57
N TYR A 6 -18.80 -15.96 -6.04
CA TYR A 6 -17.90 -14.78 -6.12
C TYR A 6 -16.81 -14.90 -7.20
N GLY A 7 -16.53 -16.11 -7.69
CA GLY A 7 -15.44 -16.35 -8.65
C GLY A 7 -15.46 -15.46 -9.89
N PRO A 8 -16.61 -15.30 -10.60
CA PRO A 8 -16.69 -14.40 -11.74
C PRO A 8 -16.35 -12.94 -11.39
N ARG A 9 -16.77 -12.47 -10.21
CA ARG A 9 -16.50 -11.10 -9.74
C ARG A 9 -15.02 -10.90 -9.40
N VAL A 10 -14.40 -11.90 -8.75
CA VAL A 10 -12.96 -11.93 -8.50
C VAL A 10 -12.16 -11.86 -9.80
N LEU A 11 -12.50 -12.69 -10.79
CA LEU A 11 -11.81 -12.67 -12.09
C LEU A 11 -11.98 -11.33 -12.83
N ALA A 12 -13.16 -10.74 -12.77
CA ALA A 12 -13.42 -9.43 -13.37
C ALA A 12 -12.56 -8.34 -12.69
N LEU A 13 -12.49 -8.36 -11.36
CA LEU A 13 -11.66 -7.44 -10.57
C LEU A 13 -10.18 -7.59 -10.93
N LEU A 14 -9.64 -8.81 -10.91
CA LEU A 14 -8.24 -9.08 -11.20
C LEU A 14 -7.86 -8.72 -12.65
N ARG A 15 -8.73 -8.95 -13.61
CA ARG A 15 -8.53 -8.50 -15.00
C ARG A 15 -8.50 -6.97 -15.11
N ARG A 16 -9.37 -6.28 -14.37
CA ARG A 16 -9.35 -4.81 -14.28
C ARG A 16 -8.05 -4.34 -13.64
N ALA A 17 -7.64 -4.91 -12.50
CA ALA A 17 -6.41 -4.58 -11.81
C ALA A 17 -5.18 -4.80 -12.73
N LYS A 18 -5.08 -5.96 -13.38
CA LYS A 18 -4.00 -6.26 -14.34
C LYS A 18 -3.91 -5.15 -15.38
N ARG A 19 -4.99 -4.89 -16.12
CA ARG A 19 -5.01 -3.89 -17.19
C ARG A 19 -4.62 -2.50 -16.68
N THR A 20 -5.28 -2.03 -15.61
CA THR A 20 -5.08 -0.68 -15.07
C THR A 20 -3.66 -0.48 -14.55
N LEU A 21 -3.17 -1.41 -13.74
CA LEU A 21 -1.87 -1.24 -13.08
C LEU A 21 -0.70 -1.50 -14.03
N THR A 22 -0.81 -2.48 -14.95
CA THR A 22 0.27 -2.71 -15.93
C THR A 22 0.39 -1.56 -16.92
N GLU A 23 -0.73 -0.99 -17.38
CA GLU A 23 -0.73 0.19 -18.24
C GLU A 23 -0.16 1.40 -17.49
N LYS A 24 -0.61 1.63 -16.26
CA LYS A 24 -0.22 2.78 -15.44
C LYS A 24 1.28 2.81 -15.12
N TYR A 25 1.86 1.65 -14.83
CA TYR A 25 3.28 1.52 -14.47
C TYR A 25 4.18 1.09 -15.63
N GLY A 26 3.61 0.80 -16.79
CA GLY A 26 4.36 0.27 -17.94
C GLY A 26 5.04 -1.05 -17.62
N ALA A 27 4.34 -1.92 -16.89
CA ALA A 27 4.88 -3.20 -16.44
C ALA A 27 4.43 -4.34 -17.35
N GLU A 28 5.35 -5.26 -17.63
CA GLU A 28 5.07 -6.55 -18.25
C GLU A 28 5.12 -7.63 -17.17
N LEU A 29 4.04 -8.38 -17.01
CA LEU A 29 3.97 -9.45 -16.03
C LEU A 29 4.40 -10.77 -16.63
N ALA A 30 5.21 -11.52 -15.89
CA ALA A 30 5.47 -12.91 -16.20
C ALA A 30 4.19 -13.73 -15.96
N ASP A 31 3.75 -14.46 -16.97
CA ASP A 31 2.62 -15.39 -16.84
C ASP A 31 3.08 -16.77 -16.34
N PRO A 32 2.21 -17.47 -15.61
CA PRO A 32 0.96 -17.06 -15.02
C PRO A 32 1.12 -16.37 -13.67
N THR A 33 0.15 -15.51 -13.27
CA THR A 33 -0.06 -15.09 -11.89
C THR A 33 -1.11 -16.00 -11.25
N TYR A 34 -0.82 -16.52 -10.06
CA TYR A 34 -1.71 -17.41 -9.32
C TYR A 34 -2.38 -16.64 -8.19
N VAL A 35 -3.70 -16.80 -8.04
CA VAL A 35 -4.45 -16.23 -6.91
C VAL A 35 -5.21 -17.36 -6.24
N GLU A 36 -4.83 -17.67 -5.01
CA GLU A 36 -5.43 -18.69 -4.17
C GLU A 36 -6.37 -18.03 -3.15
N ILE A 37 -7.65 -18.38 -3.19
CA ILE A 37 -8.63 -17.89 -2.22
C ILE A 37 -9.03 -19.04 -1.32
N LEU A 38 -8.78 -18.87 -0.02
CA LEU A 38 -8.96 -19.90 0.99
C LEU A 38 -10.24 -19.64 1.78
N ALA A 39 -11.04 -20.68 1.97
CA ALA A 39 -12.36 -20.59 2.56
C ALA A 39 -12.32 -20.15 4.03
N GLU A 40 -11.30 -20.57 4.77
CA GLU A 40 -11.17 -20.34 6.19
C GLU A 40 -9.87 -19.62 6.55
N GLN A 41 -9.94 -18.72 7.54
CA GLN A 41 -8.77 -17.98 8.04
C GLN A 41 -7.63 -18.93 8.48
N LYS A 42 -7.97 -20.05 9.10
CA LYS A 42 -6.98 -21.05 9.52
C LYS A 42 -6.22 -21.64 8.33
N ASP A 43 -6.94 -22.00 7.26
CA ASP A 43 -6.30 -22.55 6.07
C ASP A 43 -5.43 -21.51 5.37
N PHE A 44 -5.88 -20.26 5.31
CA PHE A 44 -5.09 -19.14 4.83
C PHE A 44 -3.81 -18.96 5.66
N ALA A 45 -3.91 -18.96 6.99
CA ALA A 45 -2.77 -18.78 7.87
C ALA A 45 -1.75 -19.92 7.74
N VAL A 46 -2.22 -21.19 7.69
CA VAL A 46 -1.35 -22.36 7.48
C VAL A 46 -0.67 -22.29 6.10
N ARG A 47 -1.43 -21.98 5.04
CA ARG A 47 -0.91 -21.92 3.67
C ARG A 47 0.11 -20.80 3.48
N THR A 48 -0.12 -19.67 4.13
CA THR A 48 0.67 -18.45 3.96
C THR A 48 1.88 -18.40 4.89
N PHE A 49 1.71 -18.79 6.15
CA PHE A 49 2.71 -18.63 7.21
C PHE A 49 3.19 -19.95 7.83
N GLY A 50 2.56 -21.08 7.51
CA GLY A 50 2.85 -22.36 8.14
C GLY A 50 2.30 -22.51 9.57
N LEU A 51 1.52 -21.54 10.06
CA LEU A 51 0.98 -21.49 11.42
C LEU A 51 -0.54 -21.23 11.38
N PRO A 52 -1.36 -21.92 12.21
CA PRO A 52 -2.82 -21.83 12.12
C PRO A 52 -3.40 -20.54 12.69
N ASP A 53 -2.68 -19.85 13.56
CA ASP A 53 -3.20 -18.71 14.34
C ASP A 53 -2.35 -17.45 14.10
N VAL A 54 -2.36 -16.94 12.84
CA VAL A 54 -1.74 -15.66 12.50
C VAL A 54 -2.85 -14.66 12.18
N PRO A 55 -3.23 -13.79 13.14
CA PRO A 55 -4.29 -12.81 12.93
C PRO A 55 -3.80 -11.61 12.11
N GLY A 56 -4.76 -10.87 11.54
CA GLY A 56 -4.52 -9.52 11.00
C GLY A 56 -4.19 -9.46 9.52
N PHE A 57 -3.83 -10.55 8.86
CA PHE A 57 -3.62 -10.58 7.43
C PHE A 57 -4.88 -11.03 6.69
N LEU A 58 -5.17 -10.34 5.59
CA LEU A 58 -6.33 -10.59 4.73
C LEU A 58 -5.94 -11.13 3.37
N GLY A 59 -4.76 -10.76 2.92
CA GLY A 59 -4.09 -11.22 1.73
C GLY A 59 -2.59 -11.12 1.92
N VAL A 60 -1.83 -11.81 1.09
CA VAL A 60 -0.37 -11.72 1.00
C VAL A 60 0.07 -12.02 -0.42
N CYS A 61 1.00 -11.22 -0.94
CA CYS A 61 1.63 -11.41 -2.25
C CYS A 61 3.06 -11.95 -2.10
N PHE A 62 3.34 -13.04 -2.79
CA PHE A 62 4.67 -13.63 -2.96
C PHE A 62 5.14 -13.48 -4.42
N GLY A 63 5.19 -12.26 -4.91
CA GLY A 63 5.60 -11.93 -6.27
C GLY A 63 4.59 -12.35 -7.34
N ARG A 64 4.48 -13.63 -7.69
CA ARG A 64 3.53 -14.15 -8.69
C ARG A 64 2.38 -14.95 -8.06
N VAL A 65 2.40 -15.16 -6.78
CA VAL A 65 1.37 -15.89 -6.03
C VAL A 65 0.76 -14.93 -5.03
N VAL A 66 -0.55 -14.81 -5.08
CA VAL A 66 -1.36 -14.10 -4.08
C VAL A 66 -2.19 -15.13 -3.34
N THR A 67 -2.17 -15.08 -2.02
CA THR A 67 -3.09 -15.82 -1.16
C THR A 67 -4.04 -14.83 -0.48
N ALA A 68 -5.31 -15.11 -0.42
CA ALA A 68 -6.29 -14.25 0.24
C ALA A 68 -7.41 -15.08 0.90
N ASN A 69 -8.04 -14.49 1.91
CA ASN A 69 -9.23 -15.05 2.51
C ASN A 69 -10.43 -14.95 1.56
N SER A 70 -11.29 -15.95 1.61
CA SER A 70 -12.57 -15.90 0.93
C SER A 70 -13.42 -14.72 1.41
N PRO A 71 -14.17 -14.06 0.52
CA PRO A 71 -15.20 -13.08 0.90
C PRO A 71 -16.19 -13.59 1.94
N ALA A 72 -16.41 -14.91 1.98
CA ALA A 72 -17.33 -15.58 2.89
C ALA A 72 -16.70 -16.07 4.20
N SER A 73 -15.37 -15.96 4.37
CA SER A 73 -14.67 -16.53 5.53
C SER A 73 -14.77 -15.69 6.80
N ARG A 74 -15.31 -14.48 6.73
CA ARG A 74 -15.35 -13.52 7.87
C ARG A 74 -16.75 -13.07 8.17
N SER A 75 -17.03 -12.91 9.48
CA SER A 75 -18.24 -12.28 9.98
C SER A 75 -18.23 -10.76 9.84
N ASP A 76 -17.05 -10.15 9.74
CA ASP A 76 -16.86 -8.70 9.63
C ASP A 76 -16.88 -8.28 8.16
N ALA A 77 -17.41 -7.09 7.90
CA ALA A 77 -17.44 -6.47 6.57
C ALA A 77 -16.02 -6.06 6.11
N THR A 78 -15.21 -7.02 5.72
CA THR A 78 -13.92 -6.73 5.09
C THR A 78 -14.14 -6.48 3.60
N ASN A 79 -13.58 -5.39 3.08
CA ASN A 79 -13.61 -5.11 1.66
C ASN A 79 -12.59 -6.00 0.92
N TRP A 80 -13.01 -7.21 0.57
CA TRP A 80 -12.17 -8.18 -0.13
C TRP A 80 -11.72 -7.70 -1.53
N GLU A 81 -12.47 -6.79 -2.15
CA GLU A 81 -12.09 -6.21 -3.43
C GLU A 81 -10.87 -5.29 -3.28
N SER A 82 -10.86 -4.46 -2.23
CA SER A 82 -9.70 -3.64 -1.84
C SER A 82 -8.48 -4.52 -1.56
N VAL A 83 -8.65 -5.59 -0.77
CA VAL A 83 -7.56 -6.53 -0.46
C VAL A 83 -6.97 -7.14 -1.74
N LEU A 84 -7.80 -7.67 -2.64
CA LEU A 84 -7.30 -8.27 -3.87
C LEU A 84 -6.64 -7.24 -4.80
N TRP A 85 -7.12 -6.01 -4.82
CA TRP A 85 -6.50 -4.93 -5.58
C TRP A 85 -5.12 -4.59 -5.02
N HIS A 86 -5.02 -4.46 -3.69
CA HIS A 86 -3.78 -4.23 -2.96
C HIS A 86 -2.73 -5.30 -3.28
N GLU A 87 -3.09 -6.57 -3.10
CA GLU A 87 -2.17 -7.68 -3.35
C GLU A 87 -1.78 -7.78 -4.83
N PHE A 88 -2.69 -7.45 -5.75
CA PHE A 88 -2.36 -7.43 -7.17
C PHE A 88 -1.45 -6.24 -7.53
N CYS A 89 -1.55 -5.14 -6.82
CA CYS A 89 -0.60 -4.04 -6.96
C CYS A 89 0.83 -4.48 -6.62
N HIS A 90 1.01 -5.26 -5.54
CA HIS A 90 2.30 -5.88 -5.23
C HIS A 90 2.79 -6.79 -6.37
N VAL A 91 1.93 -7.59 -7.00
CA VAL A 91 2.32 -8.41 -8.16
C VAL A 91 2.97 -7.57 -9.25
N VAL A 92 2.36 -6.43 -9.58
CA VAL A 92 2.85 -5.54 -10.64
C VAL A 92 4.16 -4.86 -10.24
N THR A 93 4.18 -4.24 -9.06
CA THR A 93 5.29 -3.38 -8.64
C THR A 93 6.53 -4.17 -8.23
N LEU A 94 6.38 -5.33 -7.59
CA LEU A 94 7.48 -6.23 -7.24
C LEU A 94 8.13 -6.85 -8.48
N GLN A 95 7.33 -7.26 -9.48
CA GLN A 95 7.90 -7.75 -10.74
C GLN A 95 8.59 -6.64 -11.51
N LEU A 96 8.00 -5.44 -11.59
CA LEU A 96 8.62 -4.27 -12.23
C LEU A 96 9.99 -3.95 -11.62
N THR A 97 10.10 -3.99 -10.29
CA THR A 97 11.34 -3.64 -9.56
C THR A 97 12.28 -4.83 -9.36
N ARG A 98 11.95 -6.04 -9.84
CA ARG A 98 12.69 -7.28 -9.59
C ARG A 98 12.88 -7.54 -8.08
N ASN A 99 11.84 -7.31 -7.29
CA ASN A 99 11.82 -7.42 -5.82
C ASN A 99 12.86 -6.53 -5.09
N ARG A 100 13.27 -5.41 -5.68
CA ARG A 100 14.25 -4.48 -5.09
C ARG A 100 13.60 -3.25 -4.44
N MET A 101 12.31 -3.27 -4.28
CA MET A 101 11.55 -2.18 -3.69
C MET A 101 11.51 -2.31 -2.16
N PRO A 102 11.74 -1.23 -1.37
CA PRO A 102 11.56 -1.27 0.06
C PRO A 102 10.08 -1.43 0.42
N ARG A 103 9.81 -2.07 1.57
CA ARG A 103 8.45 -2.39 2.00
C ARG A 103 7.55 -1.15 2.05
N TRP A 104 8.03 -0.07 2.66
CA TRP A 104 7.24 1.15 2.77
C TRP A 104 6.72 1.68 1.42
N LEU A 105 7.55 1.65 0.38
CA LEU A 105 7.14 2.10 -0.94
C LEU A 105 6.14 1.12 -1.59
N SER A 106 6.34 -0.18 -1.39
CA SER A 106 5.42 -1.22 -1.85
C SER A 106 4.03 -1.04 -1.25
N GLU A 107 3.96 -0.92 0.08
CA GLU A 107 2.70 -0.71 0.81
C GLU A 107 2.07 0.65 0.45
N GLY A 108 2.87 1.71 0.40
CA GLY A 108 2.40 3.05 0.06
C GLY A 108 1.77 3.13 -1.34
N ILE A 109 2.39 2.47 -2.34
CA ILE A 109 1.82 2.40 -3.69
C ILE A 109 0.52 1.59 -3.67
N SER A 110 0.46 0.45 -2.97
CA SER A 110 -0.73 -0.38 -2.92
C SER A 110 -1.92 0.37 -2.29
N VAL A 111 -1.71 1.05 -1.15
CA VAL A 111 -2.76 1.86 -0.50
C VAL A 111 -3.17 3.06 -1.38
N HIS A 112 -2.21 3.73 -2.03
CA HIS A 112 -2.51 4.79 -3.00
C HIS A 112 -3.40 4.26 -4.14
N GLU A 113 -3.07 3.10 -4.70
CA GLU A 113 -3.81 2.51 -5.81
C GLU A 113 -5.19 1.98 -5.42
N GLU A 114 -5.37 1.52 -4.18
CA GLU A 114 -6.70 1.25 -3.64
C GLU A 114 -7.59 2.50 -3.71
N HIS A 115 -7.10 3.62 -3.19
CA HIS A 115 -7.82 4.91 -3.20
C HIS A 115 -8.13 5.42 -4.60
N GLN A 116 -7.20 5.21 -5.55
CA GLN A 116 -7.41 5.56 -6.95
C GLN A 116 -8.44 4.65 -7.64
N ALA A 117 -8.56 3.41 -7.22
CA ALA A 117 -9.52 2.44 -7.78
C ALA A 117 -10.93 2.68 -7.29
N ASP A 118 -11.07 3.01 -6.01
CA ASP A 118 -12.31 3.40 -5.34
C ASP A 118 -11.99 4.29 -4.13
N PRO A 119 -12.53 5.53 -4.05
CA PRO A 119 -12.27 6.45 -2.94
C PRO A 119 -12.70 5.92 -1.56
N ALA A 120 -13.55 4.88 -1.50
CA ALA A 120 -13.94 4.21 -0.26
C ALA A 120 -12.94 3.13 0.19
N TRP A 121 -11.94 2.81 -0.64
CA TRP A 121 -10.90 1.84 -0.33
C TRP A 121 -9.68 2.53 0.30
N GLY A 122 -8.77 1.72 0.82
CA GLY A 122 -7.53 2.21 1.40
C GLY A 122 -7.69 2.75 2.82
N MET A 123 -6.68 3.42 3.29
CA MET A 123 -6.60 3.92 4.66
C MET A 123 -7.07 5.37 4.76
N ALA A 124 -8.10 5.61 5.59
CA ALA A 124 -8.55 6.96 5.89
C ALA A 124 -7.61 7.67 6.87
N LEU A 125 -7.41 8.97 6.66
CA LEU A 125 -6.74 9.84 7.63
C LEU A 125 -7.71 10.13 8.80
N THR A 126 -7.61 9.32 9.85
CA THR A 126 -8.46 9.40 11.04
C THR A 126 -8.06 10.55 11.99
N PRO A 127 -8.91 10.93 12.96
CA PRO A 127 -8.54 11.89 14.03
C PRO A 127 -7.25 11.51 14.75
N THR A 128 -7.06 10.23 15.01
CA THR A 128 -5.84 9.71 15.65
C THR A 128 -4.60 9.94 14.81
N TYR A 129 -4.64 9.60 13.52
CA TYR A 129 -3.51 9.82 12.61
C TYR A 129 -3.25 11.31 12.36
N ARG A 130 -4.33 12.12 12.30
CA ARG A 130 -4.20 13.57 12.31
C ARG A 130 -3.38 14.07 13.50
N GLN A 131 -3.69 13.62 14.70
CA GLN A 131 -2.93 14.00 15.89
C GLN A 131 -1.49 13.53 15.83
N MET A 132 -1.20 12.33 15.35
CA MET A 132 0.16 11.83 15.19
C MET A 132 0.97 12.72 14.25
N ILE A 133 0.42 13.10 13.10
CA ILE A 133 1.09 14.04 12.17
C ILE A 133 1.37 15.38 12.84
N LEU A 134 0.38 15.98 13.50
CA LEU A 134 0.50 17.30 14.11
C LEU A 134 1.47 17.33 15.31
N LYS A 135 1.61 16.21 16.03
CA LYS A 135 2.57 16.05 17.13
C LYS A 135 4.00 15.73 16.68
N GLY A 136 4.21 15.46 15.40
CA GLY A 136 5.53 15.20 14.84
C GLY A 136 5.98 13.75 14.88
N ASP A 137 5.04 12.79 14.85
CA ASP A 137 5.34 11.36 14.81
C ASP A 137 5.74 10.87 13.40
N LEU A 138 5.76 11.75 12.39
CA LEU A 138 6.24 11.41 11.06
C LEU A 138 7.69 10.92 11.09
N VAL A 139 7.96 9.89 10.34
CA VAL A 139 9.32 9.36 10.14
C VAL A 139 9.91 9.99 8.87
N PRO A 140 11.16 10.50 8.89
CA PRO A 140 11.79 11.00 7.68
C PRO A 140 11.71 10.00 6.53
N VAL A 141 11.37 10.44 5.32
CA VAL A 141 11.14 9.56 4.15
C VAL A 141 12.33 8.63 3.91
N GLY A 142 13.55 9.13 4.05
CA GLY A 142 14.77 8.34 3.90
C GLY A 142 14.97 7.26 4.97
N LYS A 143 14.18 7.28 6.04
CA LYS A 143 14.23 6.31 7.15
C LYS A 143 12.93 5.50 7.28
N LEU A 144 11.97 5.66 6.38
CA LEU A 144 10.63 5.10 6.53
C LEU A 144 10.62 3.56 6.57
N SER A 145 11.63 2.89 6.00
CA SER A 145 11.82 1.44 6.15
C SER A 145 11.91 1.01 7.62
N ALA A 146 12.46 1.84 8.50
CA ALA A 146 12.59 1.51 9.93
C ALA A 146 11.24 1.44 10.64
N ALA A 147 10.24 2.21 10.20
CA ALA A 147 8.89 2.19 10.76
C ALA A 147 8.20 0.82 10.63
N PHE A 148 8.57 0.04 9.60
CA PHE A 148 8.06 -1.32 9.38
C PHE A 148 8.89 -2.40 10.08
N LEU A 149 10.19 -2.16 10.29
CA LEU A 149 11.10 -3.15 10.89
C LEU A 149 11.06 -3.13 12.42
N ALA A 150 10.90 -1.94 13.00
CA ALA A 150 10.90 -1.75 14.45
C ALA A 150 9.88 -0.67 14.86
N PRO A 151 8.57 -0.91 14.67
CA PRO A 151 7.54 0.03 15.06
C PRO A 151 7.50 0.20 16.58
N LYS A 152 7.32 1.43 17.06
CA LYS A 152 7.22 1.74 18.51
C LYS A 152 6.04 1.02 19.17
N THR A 153 4.93 0.91 18.47
CA THR A 153 3.70 0.22 18.90
C THR A 153 2.97 -0.34 17.67
N PRO A 154 1.98 -1.25 17.83
CA PRO A 154 1.13 -1.69 16.71
C PRO A 154 0.45 -0.52 15.98
N GLN A 155 0.07 0.55 16.70
CA GLN A 155 -0.52 1.74 16.10
C GLN A 155 0.48 2.49 15.20
N HIS A 156 1.75 2.58 15.59
CA HIS A 156 2.79 3.17 14.73
C HIS A 156 3.04 2.34 13.48
N LEU A 157 2.88 1.01 13.54
CA LEU A 157 2.93 0.18 12.33
C LEU A 157 1.78 0.53 11.38
N GLN A 158 0.56 0.65 11.88
CA GLN A 158 -0.58 1.07 11.06
C GLN A 158 -0.40 2.49 10.52
N PHE A 159 0.16 3.38 11.32
CA PHE A 159 0.49 4.73 10.88
C PHE A 159 1.53 4.75 9.77
N ALA A 160 2.51 3.83 9.79
CA ALA A 160 3.52 3.71 8.75
C ALA A 160 2.92 3.36 7.37
N TYR A 161 1.85 2.57 7.32
CA TYR A 161 1.11 2.32 6.07
C TYR A 161 0.46 3.60 5.53
N LEU A 162 -0.22 4.37 6.40
CA LEU A 162 -0.81 5.65 6.01
C LEU A 162 0.27 6.64 5.56
N GLU A 163 1.34 6.79 6.34
CA GLU A 163 2.45 7.69 6.03
C GLU A 163 3.08 7.35 4.68
N SER A 164 3.28 6.05 4.41
CA SER A 164 3.79 5.57 3.12
C SER A 164 2.86 5.96 1.95
N ALA A 165 1.55 5.83 2.14
CA ALA A 165 0.57 6.25 1.14
C ALA A 165 0.60 7.77 0.92
N LEU A 166 0.70 8.55 2.00
CA LEU A 166 0.83 10.02 1.90
C LEU A 166 2.11 10.44 1.18
N VAL A 167 3.23 9.71 1.37
CA VAL A 167 4.47 9.96 0.60
C VAL A 167 4.23 9.68 -0.88
N VAL A 168 3.55 8.59 -1.23
CA VAL A 168 3.24 8.29 -2.64
C VAL A 168 2.30 9.32 -3.23
N ASP A 169 1.24 9.72 -2.52
CA ASP A 169 0.35 10.81 -2.93
C ASP A 169 1.13 12.09 -3.20
N PHE A 170 2.01 12.49 -2.27
CA PHE A 170 2.86 13.65 -2.41
C PHE A 170 3.79 13.58 -3.63
N LEU A 171 4.42 12.43 -3.86
CA LEU A 171 5.29 12.21 -5.02
C LEU A 171 4.52 12.36 -6.33
N VAL A 172 3.33 11.75 -6.41
CA VAL A 172 2.49 11.82 -7.62
C VAL A 172 1.93 13.23 -7.84
N GLU A 173 1.44 13.89 -6.79
CA GLU A 173 0.87 15.24 -6.90
C GLU A 173 1.92 16.29 -7.23
N ARG A 174 3.12 16.20 -6.65
CA ARG A 174 4.17 17.22 -6.77
C ARG A 174 5.07 17.02 -7.98
N PHE A 175 5.42 15.77 -8.29
CA PHE A 175 6.42 15.44 -9.32
C PHE A 175 5.85 14.64 -10.49
N GLY A 176 4.60 14.24 -10.39
CA GLY A 176 3.93 13.46 -11.42
C GLY A 176 4.22 11.95 -11.32
N ARG A 177 3.34 11.18 -11.95
CA ARG A 177 3.41 9.72 -11.98
C ARG A 177 4.69 9.21 -12.64
N GLU A 178 5.21 9.91 -13.65
CA GLU A 178 6.44 9.52 -14.33
C GLU A 178 7.67 9.60 -13.42
N ALA A 179 7.70 10.51 -12.45
CA ALA A 179 8.76 10.54 -11.45
C ALA A 179 8.73 9.27 -10.57
N LEU A 180 7.54 8.90 -10.07
CA LEU A 180 7.37 7.65 -9.31
C LEU A 180 7.76 6.42 -10.13
N ARG A 181 7.30 6.33 -11.39
CA ARG A 181 7.71 5.26 -12.30
C ARG A 181 9.21 5.24 -12.50
N GLY A 182 9.83 6.39 -12.65
CA GLY A 182 11.29 6.53 -12.76
C GLY A 182 12.02 5.97 -11.53
N VAL A 183 11.50 6.22 -10.31
CA VAL A 183 12.02 5.62 -9.06
C VAL A 183 11.95 4.10 -9.13
N LEU A 184 10.83 3.52 -9.54
CA LEU A 184 10.68 2.07 -9.66
C LEU A 184 11.66 1.46 -10.67
N LEU A 185 11.89 2.12 -11.79
CA LEU A 185 12.87 1.66 -12.79
C LEU A 185 14.32 1.78 -12.28
N ASP A 186 14.66 2.82 -11.54
CA ASP A 186 15.97 2.96 -10.90
C ASP A 186 16.20 1.86 -9.84
N LEU A 187 15.18 1.52 -9.04
CA LEU A 187 15.22 0.38 -8.11
C LEU A 187 15.43 -0.95 -8.85
N ARG A 188 14.76 -1.15 -9.98
CA ARG A 188 14.96 -2.32 -10.85
C ARG A 188 16.43 -2.50 -11.24
N GLU A 189 17.12 -1.42 -11.51
CA GLU A 189 18.56 -1.44 -11.89
C GLU A 189 19.49 -1.45 -10.66
N GLY A 190 18.94 -1.51 -9.43
CA GLY A 190 19.68 -1.63 -8.18
C GLY A 190 20.14 -0.31 -7.58
N VAL A 191 19.57 0.81 -8.03
CA VAL A 191 19.81 2.11 -7.40
C VAL A 191 19.11 2.10 -6.02
N GLU A 192 19.79 2.59 -5.02
CA GLU A 192 19.29 2.71 -3.65
C GLU A 192 18.10 3.70 -3.60
N ILE A 193 17.09 3.42 -2.75
CA ILE A 193 15.83 4.17 -2.73
C ILE A 193 16.03 5.68 -2.53
N ASN A 194 16.89 6.10 -1.59
CA ASN A 194 17.10 7.51 -1.31
C ASN A 194 17.79 8.21 -2.49
N ALA A 195 18.71 7.52 -3.16
CA ALA A 195 19.35 8.01 -4.38
C ALA A 195 18.37 8.08 -5.55
N ALA A 196 17.50 7.09 -5.70
CA ALA A 196 16.46 7.06 -6.73
C ALA A 196 15.46 8.22 -6.54
N LEU A 197 15.00 8.46 -5.30
CA LEU A 197 14.14 9.59 -4.96
C LEU A 197 14.81 10.91 -5.31
N ALA A 198 16.02 11.15 -4.81
CA ALA A 198 16.75 12.38 -5.08
C ALA A 198 17.00 12.62 -6.58
N LYS A 199 17.27 11.56 -7.34
CA LYS A 199 17.48 11.62 -8.79
C LYS A 199 16.22 12.00 -9.57
N ARG A 200 15.04 11.58 -9.10
CA ARG A 200 13.77 11.73 -9.81
C ARG A 200 12.92 12.89 -9.33
N THR A 201 13.31 13.51 -8.20
CA THR A 201 12.55 14.60 -7.58
C THR A 201 13.49 15.77 -7.23
N VAL A 202 13.75 15.98 -5.97
CA VAL A 202 14.65 17.00 -5.41
C VAL A 202 15.60 16.34 -4.40
N PRO A 203 16.67 17.01 -3.94
CA PRO A 203 17.52 16.47 -2.87
C PRO A 203 16.71 15.96 -1.70
N LEU A 204 17.10 14.83 -1.09
CA LEU A 204 16.31 14.10 -0.10
C LEU A 204 15.90 14.99 1.08
N GLU A 205 16.79 15.82 1.60
CA GLU A 205 16.50 16.75 2.69
C GLU A 205 15.36 17.73 2.33
N LYS A 206 15.37 18.24 1.11
CA LYS A 206 14.29 19.11 0.60
C LYS A 206 12.98 18.33 0.43
N LEU A 207 13.05 17.09 -0.06
CA LEU A 207 11.90 16.20 -0.20
C LEU A 207 11.22 15.98 1.16
N GLU A 208 12.01 15.71 2.20
CA GLU A 208 11.52 15.46 3.57
C GLU A 208 10.85 16.70 4.16
N GLN A 209 11.45 17.87 3.98
CA GLN A 209 10.87 19.15 4.41
C GLN A 209 9.53 19.42 3.71
N ASP A 210 9.48 19.27 2.39
CA ASP A 210 8.27 19.51 1.60
C ASP A 210 7.18 18.51 1.93
N PHE A 211 7.54 17.23 2.15
CA PHE A 211 6.60 16.21 2.58
C PHE A 211 6.01 16.51 3.97
N ALA A 212 6.82 16.93 4.92
CA ALA A 212 6.35 17.27 6.27
C ALA A 212 5.30 18.41 6.22
N VAL A 213 5.52 19.42 5.38
CA VAL A 213 4.56 20.51 5.15
C VAL A 213 3.28 19.97 4.52
N TYR A 214 3.41 19.16 3.47
CA TYR A 214 2.27 18.54 2.77
C TYR A 214 1.41 17.67 3.69
N ALA A 215 2.03 16.80 4.49
CA ALA A 215 1.31 15.93 5.43
C ALA A 215 0.58 16.75 6.50
N ARG A 216 1.23 17.81 7.02
CA ARG A 216 0.62 18.72 7.99
C ARG A 216 -0.59 19.45 7.41
N GLU A 217 -0.46 20.03 6.22
CA GLU A 217 -1.58 20.71 5.55
C GLU A 217 -2.77 19.76 5.31
N ARG A 218 -2.50 18.51 4.91
CA ARG A 218 -3.53 17.49 4.76
C ARG A 218 -4.23 17.19 6.10
N ALA A 219 -3.47 17.05 7.17
CA ALA A 219 -4.01 16.82 8.52
C ALA A 219 -4.88 17.98 9.00
N GLU A 220 -4.46 19.22 8.75
CA GLU A 220 -5.19 20.43 9.15
C GLU A 220 -6.50 20.63 8.38
N ARG A 221 -6.57 20.16 7.12
CA ARG A 221 -7.78 20.24 6.28
C ARG A 221 -8.88 19.25 6.64
N ILE A 222 -8.61 18.28 7.52
CA ILE A 222 -9.65 17.35 7.96
C ILE A 222 -10.63 18.09 8.90
N ALA A 223 -11.90 18.13 8.48
CA ALA A 223 -12.98 18.74 9.24
C ALA A 223 -12.60 20.10 9.86
N PRO A 224 -12.29 21.12 9.04
CA PRO A 224 -11.74 22.41 9.49
C PRO A 224 -12.70 23.20 10.40
N GLY A 225 -13.97 22.81 10.45
CA GLY A 225 -14.97 23.42 11.34
C GLY A 225 -15.17 22.69 12.69
N LEU A 226 -14.41 21.62 12.93
CA LEU A 226 -14.51 20.84 14.15
C LEU A 226 -13.53 21.38 15.18
N ASP A 227 -14.03 21.61 16.41
CA ASP A 227 -13.17 21.89 17.55
C ASP A 227 -12.54 20.58 18.05
N TRP A 228 -11.32 20.31 17.61
CA TRP A 228 -10.60 19.06 17.90
C TRP A 228 -10.12 18.96 19.36
N GLU A 229 -10.24 20.05 20.16
CA GLU A 229 -9.86 20.08 21.57
C GLU A 229 -11.03 19.77 22.50
N LYS A 230 -12.25 19.76 21.96
CA LYS A 230 -13.45 19.33 22.70
C LYS A 230 -13.71 17.84 22.50
N PRO A 231 -13.93 17.08 23.59
CA PRO A 231 -14.26 15.67 23.54
C PRO A 231 -15.61 15.40 22.87
#